data_0dd4c5129a8af5a09e5e45ec1d4548dc
#
_entry.id   0dd4c5129a8af5a09e5e45ec1d4548dc
#
_cell.length_a   1.000
_cell.length_b   1.000
_cell.length_c   1.000
_cell.angle_alpha   90.00
_cell.angle_beta   90.00
_cell.angle_gamma   90.00
#
_symmetry.space_group_name_H-M   'P 1'
#
loop_
_entity.id
_entity.type
_entity.pdbx_description
1 polymer ?
#
loop_
_entity_poly.entity_id
_entity_poly.type
_entity_poly.pdbx_seq_one_letter_code
_entity_poly.pdbx_strand_id
1 'polypeptide(L)'
;VKSLLAAAFGISIGVILTLVLVMPRVQARATDQSPRFPEFKMEQLNGEQRPLGEKILKVSSTGSLSGPNNLMLRSPEMGDRLFMLIDYLRFHTSIPHRLNEFAILIQARLWTSQVEWRAHYPIALKAGLEQSVAADLAQGKRPAGMQPDESLVYDFCMELSTKHELTDATFKRARAIFTDQQIVDLTTVTGTYELLAMMLKTAADDGVPDGKTALLKPLPAK
;
A
#
# COMPACT_ATOMS: atom_id res chain seq x y z
N VAL A 1 17.15 38.11 -86.26
CA VAL A 1 16.15 37.56 -85.42
C VAL A 1 16.82 36.83 -84.21
N LYS A 2 16.93 37.47 -83.07
CA LYS A 2 17.61 36.91 -81.88
C LYS A 2 16.61 36.87 -80.72
N SER A 3 16.28 35.71 -80.26
CA SER A 3 15.48 35.44 -79.08
C SER A 3 16.35 35.46 -77.80
N LEU A 4 16.03 36.30 -76.84
CA LEU A 4 16.61 36.30 -75.51
C LEU A 4 15.76 35.39 -74.57
N LEU A 5 16.39 34.39 -74.07
CA LEU A 5 15.83 33.60 -72.94
C LEU A 5 16.19 34.34 -71.64
N ALA A 6 15.18 34.73 -70.90
CA ALA A 6 15.33 35.16 -69.49
C ALA A 6 15.09 33.95 -68.52
N ALA A 7 16.13 33.60 -67.82
CA ALA A 7 16.02 32.58 -66.74
C ALA A 7 15.55 33.23 -65.43
N ALA A 8 14.39 32.85 -64.96
CA ALA A 8 13.88 33.24 -63.67
C ALA A 8 14.40 32.28 -62.58
N PHE A 9 15.21 32.76 -61.64
CA PHE A 9 15.62 32.05 -60.44
C PHE A 9 14.52 32.18 -59.44
N GLY A 10 13.80 31.11 -59.18
CA GLY A 10 12.84 31.01 -58.10
C GLY A 10 13.54 30.61 -56.80
N ILE A 11 13.60 31.50 -55.83
CA ILE A 11 14.07 31.20 -54.49
C ILE A 11 12.88 30.63 -53.71
N SER A 12 12.85 29.32 -53.49
CA SER A 12 11.89 28.66 -52.58
C SER A 12 12.36 28.85 -51.15
N ILE A 13 11.71 29.74 -50.39
CA ILE A 13 11.90 29.85 -48.92
C ILE A 13 11.11 28.72 -48.28
N GLY A 14 11.80 27.66 -47.93
CA GLY A 14 11.22 26.57 -47.11
C GLY A 14 11.01 27.04 -45.68
N VAL A 15 9.76 27.26 -45.28
CA VAL A 15 9.39 27.47 -43.90
C VAL A 15 9.44 26.13 -43.17
N ILE A 16 10.50 25.88 -42.42
CA ILE A 16 10.57 24.73 -41.51
C ILE A 16 9.72 25.07 -40.29
N LEU A 17 8.50 24.53 -40.27
CA LEU A 17 7.61 24.59 -39.11
C LEU A 17 8.12 23.61 -38.07
N THR A 18 8.93 24.09 -37.09
CA THR A 18 9.39 23.29 -35.97
C THR A 18 8.22 23.12 -35.03
N LEU A 19 7.55 21.95 -35.10
CA LEU A 19 6.51 21.56 -34.17
C LEU A 19 7.18 21.25 -32.81
N VAL A 20 7.22 22.24 -31.92
CA VAL A 20 7.63 22.02 -30.52
C VAL A 20 6.50 21.28 -29.85
N LEU A 21 6.63 19.96 -29.75
CA LEU A 21 5.80 19.12 -28.88
C LEU A 21 6.08 19.54 -27.44
N VAL A 22 5.24 20.42 -26.91
CA VAL A 22 5.18 20.70 -25.47
C VAL A 22 4.56 19.47 -24.81
N MET A 23 5.42 18.49 -24.49
CA MET A 23 4.99 17.41 -23.58
C MET A 23 4.69 18.06 -22.23
N PRO A 24 3.48 17.87 -21.66
CA PRO A 24 3.25 18.31 -20.31
C PRO A 24 4.26 17.57 -19.42
N ARG A 25 5.20 18.32 -18.86
CA ARG A 25 6.01 17.81 -17.76
C ARG A 25 5.03 17.46 -16.67
N VAL A 26 4.74 16.17 -16.50
CA VAL A 26 4.20 15.65 -15.25
C VAL A 26 5.28 15.95 -14.22
N GLN A 27 5.20 17.15 -13.64
CA GLN A 27 5.95 17.47 -12.44
C GLN A 27 5.50 16.45 -11.39
N ALA A 28 6.35 15.45 -11.14
CA ALA A 28 6.23 14.68 -9.91
C ALA A 28 6.14 15.74 -8.80
N ARG A 29 4.94 15.86 -8.24
CA ARG A 29 4.68 16.74 -7.11
C ARG A 29 5.51 16.17 -5.98
N ALA A 30 6.71 16.66 -5.79
CA ALA A 30 7.43 16.54 -4.53
C ALA A 30 6.52 17.24 -3.53
N THR A 31 5.66 16.46 -2.89
CA THR A 31 4.82 16.93 -1.81
C THR A 31 5.74 17.09 -0.60
N ASP A 32 6.29 18.27 -0.43
CA ASP A 32 6.68 18.79 0.87
C ASP A 32 5.39 19.01 1.70
N GLN A 33 4.64 17.93 1.89
CA GLN A 33 3.43 17.94 2.69
C GLN A 33 3.75 17.20 3.98
N SER A 34 4.00 17.97 5.02
CA SER A 34 3.87 17.47 6.39
C SER A 34 2.54 16.71 6.52
N PRO A 35 2.50 15.60 7.26
CA PRO A 35 1.27 14.87 7.49
C PRO A 35 0.14 15.82 7.95
N ARG A 36 -1.08 15.63 7.43
CA ARG A 36 -2.25 16.45 7.78
C ARG A 36 -2.57 16.42 9.27
N PHE A 37 -2.14 15.35 9.94
CA PHE A 37 -2.28 15.15 11.38
C PHE A 37 -0.90 15.10 12.01
N PRO A 38 -0.43 16.18 12.65
CA PRO A 38 0.85 16.18 13.38
C PRO A 38 0.90 15.03 14.39
N GLU A 39 2.06 14.40 14.54
CA GLU A 39 2.24 13.29 15.47
C GLU A 39 2.08 13.77 16.92
N PHE A 40 1.31 13.02 17.71
CA PHE A 40 1.19 13.26 19.14
C PHE A 40 2.43 12.77 19.89
N LYS A 41 2.80 13.55 20.90
CA LYS A 41 3.67 13.08 21.98
C LYS A 41 2.82 12.75 23.20
N MET A 42 3.30 11.86 24.06
CA MET A 42 2.55 11.43 25.26
C MET A 42 2.11 12.58 26.15
N GLU A 43 2.96 13.63 26.24
CA GLU A 43 2.69 14.82 27.06
C GLU A 43 1.51 15.65 26.53
N GLN A 44 1.21 15.52 25.24
CA GLN A 44 0.15 16.27 24.55
C GLN A 44 -1.21 15.56 24.60
N LEU A 45 -1.23 14.28 25.04
CA LEU A 45 -2.45 13.50 25.10
C LEU A 45 -3.35 13.97 26.24
N ASN A 46 -4.64 14.17 25.94
CA ASN A 46 -5.66 14.44 26.94
C ASN A 46 -6.05 13.17 27.73
N GLY A 47 -6.98 13.32 28.69
CA GLY A 47 -7.40 12.22 29.57
C GLY A 47 -8.04 11.03 28.85
N GLU A 48 -8.72 11.27 27.70
CA GLU A 48 -9.36 10.20 26.91
C GLU A 48 -8.36 9.46 26.01
N GLN A 49 -7.35 10.17 25.51
CA GLN A 49 -6.33 9.62 24.62
C GLN A 49 -5.23 8.85 25.36
N ARG A 50 -4.90 9.28 26.58
CA ARG A 50 -3.76 8.75 27.35
C ARG A 50 -3.81 7.25 27.58
N PRO A 51 -4.95 6.63 27.98
CA PRO A 51 -5.01 5.19 28.17
C PRO A 51 -4.67 4.39 26.90
N LEU A 52 -5.15 4.85 25.72
CA LEU A 52 -4.80 4.23 24.45
C LEU A 52 -3.33 4.43 24.11
N GLY A 53 -2.79 5.66 24.32
CA GLY A 53 -1.38 5.95 24.08
C GLY A 53 -0.46 5.03 24.91
N GLU A 54 -0.78 4.79 26.17
CA GLU A 54 -0.04 3.87 27.05
C GLU A 54 -0.12 2.42 26.58
N LYS A 55 -1.30 1.95 26.12
CA LYS A 55 -1.44 0.61 25.50
C LYS A 55 -0.56 0.46 24.26
N ILE A 56 -0.61 1.44 23.37
CA ILE A 56 0.18 1.45 22.13
C ILE A 56 1.67 1.36 22.46
N LEU A 57 2.17 2.18 23.38
CA LEU A 57 3.60 2.19 23.71
C LEU A 57 4.09 0.90 24.37
N LYS A 58 3.23 0.14 25.07
CA LYS A 58 3.60 -1.17 25.63
C LYS A 58 3.97 -2.21 24.58
N VAL A 59 3.36 -2.12 23.37
CA VAL A 59 3.60 -3.10 22.28
C VAL A 59 4.40 -2.50 21.12
N SER A 60 4.62 -1.19 21.12
CA SER A 60 5.37 -0.50 20.07
C SER A 60 6.85 -0.84 20.15
N SER A 61 7.38 -1.46 19.10
CA SER A 61 8.82 -1.71 18.96
C SER A 61 9.65 -0.45 18.72
N THR A 62 9.01 0.65 18.33
CA THR A 62 9.66 1.94 18.03
C THR A 62 9.53 2.95 19.16
N GLY A 63 8.68 2.68 20.17
CA GLY A 63 8.35 3.66 21.21
C GLY A 63 7.63 4.90 20.68
N SER A 64 6.98 4.80 19.52
CA SER A 64 6.36 5.91 18.80
C SER A 64 4.84 5.75 18.70
N LEU A 65 4.15 6.89 18.67
CA LEU A 65 2.72 7.01 18.41
C LEU A 65 2.43 7.34 16.93
N SER A 66 3.40 7.15 16.03
CA SER A 66 3.30 7.48 14.60
C SER A 66 2.39 6.55 13.80
N GLY A 67 2.16 6.92 12.55
CA GLY A 67 1.39 6.12 11.59
C GLY A 67 -0.06 5.90 12.04
N PRO A 68 -0.59 4.67 11.88
CA PRO A 68 -1.98 4.37 12.26
C PRO A 68 -2.29 4.67 13.73
N ASN A 69 -1.29 4.55 14.60
CA ASN A 69 -1.44 4.82 16.04
C ASN A 69 -1.82 6.27 16.30
N ASN A 70 -1.15 7.22 15.61
CA ASN A 70 -1.49 8.64 15.70
C ASN A 70 -2.93 8.94 15.27
N LEU A 71 -3.43 8.18 14.28
CA LEU A 71 -4.78 8.35 13.78
C LEU A 71 -5.83 7.76 14.73
N MET A 72 -5.56 6.61 15.34
CA MET A 72 -6.40 6.00 16.36
C MET A 72 -6.56 6.92 17.58
N LEU A 73 -5.52 7.64 17.97
CA LEU A 73 -5.57 8.63 19.06
C LEU A 73 -6.46 9.84 18.77
N ARG A 74 -6.82 10.11 17.49
CA ARG A 74 -7.76 11.20 17.13
C ARG A 74 -9.22 10.84 17.44
N SER A 75 -9.52 9.55 17.58
CA SER A 75 -10.82 9.03 17.98
C SER A 75 -10.58 7.89 18.99
N PRO A 76 -10.26 8.22 20.25
CA PRO A 76 -9.69 7.25 21.19
C PRO A 76 -10.63 6.07 21.49
N GLU A 77 -11.94 6.29 21.53
CA GLU A 77 -12.90 5.20 21.75
C GLU A 77 -12.93 4.20 20.57
N MET A 78 -13.02 4.70 19.34
CA MET A 78 -12.91 3.87 18.13
C MET A 78 -11.51 3.26 18.03
N GLY A 79 -10.49 4.08 18.28
CA GLY A 79 -9.09 3.68 18.20
C GLY A 79 -8.75 2.54 19.17
N ASP A 80 -9.29 2.52 20.37
CA ASP A 80 -9.07 1.43 21.34
C ASP A 80 -9.67 0.11 20.83
N ARG A 81 -10.86 0.13 20.25
CA ARG A 81 -11.48 -1.07 19.65
C ARG A 81 -10.71 -1.57 18.44
N LEU A 82 -10.29 -0.66 17.56
CA LEU A 82 -9.49 -1.00 16.39
C LEU A 82 -8.11 -1.55 16.80
N PHE A 83 -7.47 -0.95 17.81
CA PHE A 83 -6.21 -1.44 18.37
C PHE A 83 -6.32 -2.88 18.89
N MET A 84 -7.37 -3.19 19.63
CA MET A 84 -7.63 -4.55 20.12
C MET A 84 -7.89 -5.54 18.96
N LEU A 85 -8.58 -5.12 17.91
CA LEU A 85 -8.77 -5.94 16.72
C LEU A 85 -7.43 -6.21 16.02
N ILE A 86 -6.60 -5.20 15.84
CA ILE A 86 -5.27 -5.34 15.23
C ILE A 86 -4.38 -6.28 16.08
N ASP A 87 -4.42 -6.16 17.40
CA ASP A 87 -3.70 -7.04 18.31
C ASP A 87 -4.10 -8.50 18.09
N TYR A 88 -5.42 -8.79 18.06
CA TYR A 88 -5.93 -10.12 17.77
C TYR A 88 -5.46 -10.63 16.41
N LEU A 89 -5.65 -9.85 15.35
CA LEU A 89 -5.31 -10.24 13.98
C LEU A 89 -3.81 -10.49 13.76
N ARG A 90 -2.95 -9.80 14.49
CA ARG A 90 -1.50 -9.95 14.36
C ARG A 90 -0.93 -11.09 15.19
N PHE A 91 -1.50 -11.35 16.37
CA PHE A 91 -0.83 -12.19 17.38
C PHE A 91 -1.67 -13.36 17.89
N HIS A 92 -2.98 -13.37 17.63
CA HIS A 92 -3.91 -14.33 18.23
C HIS A 92 -4.75 -15.11 17.23
N THR A 93 -4.73 -14.76 15.94
CA THR A 93 -5.39 -15.54 14.88
C THR A 93 -4.68 -16.88 14.67
N SER A 94 -5.44 -17.87 14.24
CA SER A 94 -4.90 -19.20 13.88
C SER A 94 -4.40 -19.29 12.43
N ILE A 95 -4.44 -18.18 11.67
CA ILE A 95 -3.85 -18.14 10.33
C ILE A 95 -2.33 -18.28 10.46
N PRO A 96 -1.67 -19.14 9.66
CA PRO A 96 -0.21 -19.20 9.64
C PRO A 96 0.40 -17.82 9.44
N HIS A 97 1.38 -17.45 10.30
CA HIS A 97 1.93 -16.09 10.36
C HIS A 97 2.43 -15.59 9.00
N ARG A 98 3.08 -16.46 8.20
CA ARG A 98 3.50 -16.16 6.83
C ARG A 98 2.32 -15.71 5.94
N LEU A 99 1.20 -16.38 6.00
CA LEU A 99 0.01 -16.08 5.19
C LEU A 99 -0.70 -14.82 5.68
N ASN A 100 -0.72 -14.60 6.99
CA ASN A 100 -1.25 -13.38 7.59
C ASN A 100 -0.47 -12.15 7.14
N GLU A 101 0.86 -12.18 7.25
CA GLU A 101 1.73 -11.08 6.80
C GLU A 101 1.66 -10.90 5.27
N PHE A 102 1.50 -11.98 4.50
CA PHE A 102 1.31 -11.88 3.05
C PHE A 102 0.01 -11.16 2.68
N ALA A 103 -1.11 -11.47 3.36
CA ALA A 103 -2.37 -10.76 3.17
C ALA A 103 -2.22 -9.25 3.47
N ILE A 104 -1.50 -8.90 4.54
CA ILE A 104 -1.17 -7.51 4.88
C ILE A 104 -0.37 -6.83 3.77
N LEU A 105 0.67 -7.49 3.25
CA LEU A 105 1.50 -6.93 2.17
C LEU A 105 0.70 -6.74 0.87
N ILE A 106 -0.29 -7.60 0.58
CA ILE A 106 -1.18 -7.43 -0.58
C ILE A 106 -1.97 -6.12 -0.43
N GLN A 107 -2.55 -5.84 0.74
CA GLN A 107 -3.26 -4.58 0.99
C GLN A 107 -2.31 -3.38 0.92
N ALA A 108 -1.15 -3.46 1.56
CA ALA A 108 -0.13 -2.42 1.48
C ALA A 108 0.25 -2.10 0.02
N ARG A 109 0.36 -3.13 -0.85
CA ARG A 109 0.66 -2.94 -2.27
C ARG A 109 -0.49 -2.29 -3.02
N LEU A 110 -1.74 -2.77 -2.84
CA LEU A 110 -2.92 -2.24 -3.53
C LEU A 110 -3.09 -0.74 -3.27
N TRP A 111 -2.87 -0.32 -2.03
CA TRP A 111 -2.98 1.08 -1.61
C TRP A 111 -1.69 1.88 -1.79
N THR A 112 -0.59 1.24 -2.19
CA THR A 112 0.76 1.85 -2.17
C THR A 112 1.04 2.49 -0.82
N SER A 113 0.73 1.75 0.27
CA SER A 113 0.92 2.19 1.65
C SER A 113 2.36 1.93 2.08
N GLN A 114 3.18 2.99 2.10
CA GLN A 114 4.60 2.89 2.45
C GLN A 114 4.80 2.50 3.91
N VAL A 115 3.94 2.99 4.80
CA VAL A 115 4.00 2.69 6.23
C VAL A 115 3.80 1.20 6.49
N GLU A 116 2.72 0.62 5.95
CA GLU A 116 2.40 -0.80 6.14
C GLU A 116 3.44 -1.69 5.46
N TRP A 117 3.85 -1.33 4.23
CA TRP A 117 4.86 -2.10 3.51
C TRP A 117 6.16 -2.21 4.30
N ARG A 118 6.69 -1.08 4.79
CA ARG A 118 7.93 -1.06 5.57
C ARG A 118 7.81 -1.83 6.89
N ALA A 119 6.68 -1.71 7.56
CA ALA A 119 6.45 -2.39 8.83
C ALA A 119 6.37 -3.91 8.66
N HIS A 120 5.69 -4.38 7.62
CA HIS A 120 5.33 -5.79 7.47
C HIS A 120 6.25 -6.58 6.55
N TYR A 121 6.95 -5.94 5.59
CA TYR A 121 7.87 -6.62 4.68
C TYR A 121 8.94 -7.46 5.41
N PRO A 122 9.72 -6.91 6.37
CA PRO A 122 10.73 -7.70 7.08
C PRO A 122 10.11 -8.80 7.93
N ILE A 123 8.90 -8.60 8.46
CA ILE A 123 8.18 -9.59 9.28
C ILE A 123 7.74 -10.76 8.38
N ALA A 124 7.18 -10.47 7.21
CA ALA A 124 6.76 -11.48 6.24
C ALA A 124 7.93 -12.37 5.80
N LEU A 125 9.09 -11.78 5.47
CA LEU A 125 10.30 -12.56 5.14
C LEU A 125 10.75 -13.43 6.30
N LYS A 126 10.77 -12.89 7.53
CA LYS A 126 11.10 -13.66 8.73
C LYS A 126 10.10 -14.79 9.01
N ALA A 127 8.84 -14.60 8.65
CA ALA A 127 7.80 -15.62 8.74
C ALA A 127 7.89 -16.70 7.65
N GLY A 128 8.81 -16.57 6.69
CA GLY A 128 9.07 -17.55 5.64
C GLY A 128 8.44 -17.24 4.28
N LEU A 129 7.98 -16.00 4.05
CA LEU A 129 7.62 -15.56 2.71
C LEU A 129 8.88 -15.41 1.86
N GLU A 130 8.91 -16.04 0.68
CA GLU A 130 10.03 -15.94 -0.22
C GLU A 130 10.22 -14.50 -0.73
N GLN A 131 11.49 -14.04 -0.74
CA GLN A 131 11.83 -12.68 -1.18
C GLN A 131 11.39 -12.40 -2.62
N SER A 132 11.44 -13.40 -3.50
CA SER A 132 10.98 -13.28 -4.89
C SER A 132 9.48 -13.03 -4.97
N VAL A 133 8.67 -13.67 -4.12
CA VAL A 133 7.22 -13.45 -4.02
C VAL A 133 6.93 -12.01 -3.59
N ALA A 134 7.60 -11.53 -2.55
CA ALA A 134 7.45 -10.16 -2.09
C ALA A 134 7.94 -9.13 -3.14
N ALA A 135 9.01 -9.44 -3.89
CA ALA A 135 9.54 -8.57 -4.94
C ALA A 135 8.59 -8.43 -6.13
N ASP A 136 7.96 -9.52 -6.58
CA ASP A 136 6.93 -9.48 -7.63
C ASP A 136 5.71 -8.69 -7.15
N LEU A 137 5.26 -8.93 -5.92
CA LEU A 137 4.16 -8.18 -5.32
C LEU A 137 4.46 -6.68 -5.28
N ALA A 138 5.69 -6.28 -4.87
CA ALA A 138 6.11 -4.88 -4.84
C ALA A 138 6.01 -4.19 -6.21
N GLN A 139 6.17 -4.95 -7.30
CA GLN A 139 6.02 -4.46 -8.67
C GLN A 139 4.55 -4.43 -9.14
N GLY A 140 3.59 -4.84 -8.32
CA GLY A 140 2.19 -4.97 -8.69
C GLY A 140 1.88 -6.16 -9.60
N LYS A 141 2.79 -7.12 -9.68
CA LYS A 141 2.60 -8.35 -10.45
C LYS A 141 1.97 -9.43 -9.57
N ARG A 142 1.25 -10.36 -10.20
CA ARG A 142 0.94 -11.63 -9.53
C ARG A 142 2.26 -12.38 -9.31
N PRO A 143 2.64 -12.71 -8.06
CA PRO A 143 3.89 -13.41 -7.84
C PRO A 143 3.92 -14.80 -8.48
N ALA A 144 5.03 -15.17 -9.13
CA ALA A 144 5.15 -16.43 -9.84
C ALA A 144 5.52 -17.61 -8.90
N GLY A 145 6.33 -17.35 -7.87
CA GLY A 145 6.88 -18.36 -6.97
C GLY A 145 6.03 -18.70 -5.74
N MET A 146 4.74 -18.33 -5.73
CA MET A 146 3.86 -18.59 -4.60
C MET A 146 3.64 -20.08 -4.33
N GLN A 147 3.65 -20.46 -3.05
CA GLN A 147 3.16 -21.77 -2.63
C GLN A 147 1.63 -21.87 -2.85
N PRO A 148 1.05 -23.09 -2.88
CA PRO A 148 -0.40 -23.24 -3.14
C PRO A 148 -1.30 -22.47 -2.18
N ASP A 149 -0.95 -22.39 -0.90
CA ASP A 149 -1.66 -21.64 0.12
C ASP A 149 -1.48 -20.10 -0.03
N GLU A 150 -0.29 -19.65 -0.44
CA GLU A 150 -0.03 -18.24 -0.78
C GLU A 150 -0.83 -17.83 -2.01
N SER A 151 -0.89 -18.69 -3.05
CA SER A 151 -1.68 -18.43 -4.24
C SER A 151 -3.18 -18.30 -3.91
N LEU A 152 -3.67 -19.10 -2.97
CA LEU A 152 -5.04 -18.94 -2.48
C LEU A 152 -5.25 -17.61 -1.75
N VAL A 153 -4.37 -17.27 -0.80
CA VAL A 153 -4.46 -15.99 -0.05
C VAL A 153 -4.40 -14.80 -1.00
N TYR A 154 -3.53 -14.86 -2.01
CA TYR A 154 -3.45 -13.81 -3.03
C TYR A 154 -4.78 -13.65 -3.78
N ASP A 155 -5.34 -14.76 -4.31
CA ASP A 155 -6.61 -14.72 -5.05
C ASP A 155 -7.75 -14.22 -4.16
N PHE A 156 -7.81 -14.70 -2.91
CA PHE A 156 -8.81 -14.32 -1.92
C PHE A 156 -8.80 -12.81 -1.65
N CYS A 157 -7.62 -12.26 -1.31
CA CYS A 157 -7.46 -10.83 -1.05
C CYS A 157 -7.75 -9.98 -2.30
N MET A 158 -7.25 -10.40 -3.47
CA MET A 158 -7.46 -9.68 -4.73
C MET A 158 -8.94 -9.66 -5.15
N GLU A 159 -9.66 -10.76 -5.00
CA GLU A 159 -11.09 -10.79 -5.31
C GLU A 159 -11.88 -9.86 -4.40
N LEU A 160 -11.68 -9.93 -3.08
CA LEU A 160 -12.37 -9.05 -2.14
C LEU A 160 -12.06 -7.57 -2.38
N SER A 161 -10.79 -7.23 -2.52
CA SER A 161 -10.38 -5.81 -2.57
C SER A 161 -10.54 -5.16 -3.95
N THR A 162 -10.62 -5.94 -5.04
CA THR A 162 -10.68 -5.36 -6.39
C THR A 162 -11.97 -5.66 -7.14
N LYS A 163 -12.66 -6.77 -6.80
CA LYS A 163 -13.93 -7.16 -7.42
C LYS A 163 -15.12 -6.98 -6.45
N HIS A 164 -14.84 -6.81 -5.14
CA HIS A 164 -15.82 -6.70 -4.06
C HIS A 164 -16.74 -7.94 -3.96
N GLU A 165 -16.18 -9.08 -4.30
CA GLU A 165 -16.84 -10.40 -4.21
C GLU A 165 -15.80 -11.49 -3.95
N LEU A 166 -16.23 -12.64 -3.49
CA LEU A 166 -15.43 -13.86 -3.40
C LEU A 166 -16.13 -14.92 -4.24
N THR A 167 -15.46 -15.43 -5.27
CA THR A 167 -16.06 -16.48 -6.14
C THR A 167 -16.20 -17.81 -5.39
N ASP A 168 -17.23 -18.59 -5.76
CA ASP A 168 -17.45 -19.94 -5.21
C ASP A 168 -16.20 -20.83 -5.39
N ALA A 169 -15.48 -20.66 -6.50
CA ALA A 169 -14.25 -21.39 -6.77
C ALA A 169 -13.16 -21.08 -5.75
N THR A 170 -12.93 -19.80 -5.46
CA THR A 170 -11.95 -19.36 -4.45
C THR A 170 -12.40 -19.75 -3.05
N PHE A 171 -13.68 -19.59 -2.73
CA PHE A 171 -14.24 -20.03 -1.45
C PHE A 171 -14.08 -21.53 -1.22
N LYS A 172 -14.36 -22.37 -2.23
CA LYS A 172 -14.17 -23.82 -2.16
C LYS A 172 -12.70 -24.20 -1.92
N ARG A 173 -11.76 -23.50 -2.56
CA ARG A 173 -10.31 -23.68 -2.30
C ARG A 173 -9.96 -23.29 -0.86
N ALA A 174 -10.51 -22.19 -0.36
CA ALA A 174 -10.29 -21.74 1.03
C ALA A 174 -10.80 -22.78 2.03
N ARG A 175 -12.00 -23.33 1.83
CA ARG A 175 -12.59 -24.39 2.66
C ARG A 175 -11.78 -25.68 2.69
N ALA A 176 -10.99 -25.95 1.67
CA ALA A 176 -10.13 -27.14 1.62
C ALA A 176 -8.85 -27.01 2.48
N ILE A 177 -8.45 -25.77 2.84
CA ILE A 177 -7.19 -25.49 3.57
C ILE A 177 -7.47 -24.86 4.94
N PHE A 178 -8.47 -23.99 5.04
CA PHE A 178 -8.78 -23.19 6.21
C PHE A 178 -10.07 -23.60 6.91
N THR A 179 -10.10 -23.47 8.22
CA THR A 179 -11.31 -23.53 9.04
C THR A 179 -12.20 -22.31 8.78
N ASP A 180 -13.46 -22.37 9.21
CA ASP A 180 -14.38 -21.23 9.13
C ASP A 180 -13.83 -20.00 9.84
N GLN A 181 -13.24 -20.20 11.04
CA GLN A 181 -12.59 -19.12 11.79
C GLN A 181 -11.45 -18.48 10.97
N GLN A 182 -10.58 -19.29 10.38
CA GLN A 182 -9.46 -18.77 9.59
C GLN A 182 -9.93 -17.99 8.35
N ILE A 183 -11.01 -18.41 7.71
CA ILE A 183 -11.62 -17.69 6.57
C ILE A 183 -12.17 -16.34 7.02
N VAL A 184 -12.86 -16.30 8.16
CA VAL A 184 -13.37 -15.04 8.74
C VAL A 184 -12.22 -14.15 9.18
N ASP A 185 -11.20 -14.69 9.82
CA ASP A 185 -10.01 -13.95 10.23
C ASP A 185 -9.26 -13.38 9.00
N LEU A 186 -9.09 -14.16 7.92
CA LEU A 186 -8.46 -13.70 6.68
C LEU A 186 -9.26 -12.56 6.03
N THR A 187 -10.58 -12.67 6.01
CA THR A 187 -11.45 -11.58 5.55
C THR A 187 -11.25 -10.33 6.40
N THR A 188 -11.18 -10.52 7.72
CA THR A 188 -11.03 -9.41 8.66
C THR A 188 -9.64 -8.74 8.56
N VAL A 189 -8.57 -9.53 8.39
CA VAL A 189 -7.22 -8.99 8.10
C VAL A 189 -7.25 -8.16 6.84
N THR A 190 -7.82 -8.69 5.75
CA THR A 190 -7.92 -7.99 4.46
C THR A 190 -8.60 -6.63 4.63
N GLY A 191 -9.79 -6.59 5.21
CA GLY A 191 -10.54 -5.33 5.39
C GLY A 191 -9.92 -4.38 6.40
N THR A 192 -9.31 -4.89 7.47
CA THR A 192 -8.66 -4.03 8.49
C THR A 192 -7.45 -3.32 7.92
N TYR A 193 -6.60 -4.00 7.14
CA TYR A 193 -5.43 -3.36 6.54
C TYR A 193 -5.78 -2.46 5.36
N GLU A 194 -6.88 -2.72 4.67
CA GLU A 194 -7.46 -1.75 3.74
C GLU A 194 -7.94 -0.48 4.46
N LEU A 195 -8.63 -0.60 5.60
CA LEU A 195 -9.03 0.52 6.45
C LEU A 195 -7.81 1.32 6.94
N LEU A 196 -6.77 0.66 7.43
CA LEU A 196 -5.56 1.33 7.89
C LEU A 196 -4.87 2.10 6.75
N ALA A 197 -4.79 1.51 5.56
CA ALA A 197 -4.26 2.19 4.38
C ALA A 197 -5.10 3.43 4.02
N MET A 198 -6.45 3.34 4.06
CA MET A 198 -7.33 4.49 3.87
C MET A 198 -7.09 5.60 4.89
N MET A 199 -6.93 5.24 6.18
CA MET A 199 -6.62 6.20 7.24
C MET A 199 -5.28 6.91 6.96
N LEU A 200 -4.24 6.19 6.60
CA LEU A 200 -2.92 6.74 6.25
C LEU A 200 -3.00 7.65 5.02
N LYS A 201 -3.73 7.28 3.98
CA LYS A 201 -3.95 8.13 2.80
C LYS A 201 -4.75 9.39 3.12
N THR A 202 -5.75 9.29 4.01
CA THR A 202 -6.49 10.45 4.52
C THR A 202 -5.56 11.43 5.24
N ALA A 203 -4.60 10.89 6.01
CA ALA A 203 -3.61 11.69 6.73
C ALA A 203 -2.50 12.26 5.83
N ALA A 204 -2.37 11.81 4.60
CA ALA A 204 -1.20 12.03 3.74
C ALA A 204 0.10 11.59 4.44
N ASP A 205 0.03 10.46 5.16
CA ASP A 205 1.14 9.91 5.95
C ASP A 205 1.75 8.71 5.20
N ASP A 206 2.88 8.93 4.57
CA ASP A 206 3.70 7.87 3.98
C ASP A 206 4.83 7.41 4.93
N GLY A 207 4.87 7.95 6.14
CA GLY A 207 5.89 7.67 7.16
C GLY A 207 7.30 8.12 6.74
N VAL A 208 8.27 7.89 7.61
CA VAL A 208 9.67 8.20 7.35
C VAL A 208 10.35 6.97 6.74
N PRO A 209 11.10 7.11 5.62
CA PRO A 209 11.88 6.00 5.07
C PRO A 209 12.89 5.45 6.09
N ASP A 210 12.97 4.13 6.20
CA ASP A 210 13.91 3.44 7.09
C ASP A 210 15.31 3.24 6.48
N GLY A 211 15.47 3.60 5.21
CA GLY A 211 16.71 3.42 4.44
C GLY A 211 17.05 1.96 4.11
N LYS A 212 16.21 0.99 4.52
CA LYS A 212 16.45 -0.45 4.36
C LYS A 212 15.43 -1.10 3.42
N THR A 213 14.16 -0.77 3.59
CA THR A 213 13.07 -1.31 2.77
C THR A 213 12.83 -0.43 1.55
N ALA A 214 12.89 -1.02 0.35
CA ALA A 214 12.63 -0.28 -0.87
C ALA A 214 11.21 0.29 -0.88
N LEU A 215 11.07 1.54 -1.31
CA LEU A 215 9.77 2.19 -1.45
C LEU A 215 8.95 1.56 -2.58
N LEU A 216 7.66 1.40 -2.34
CA LEU A 216 6.71 1.01 -3.37
C LEU A 216 6.60 2.14 -4.42
N LYS A 217 6.74 1.78 -5.68
CA LYS A 217 6.43 2.71 -6.79
C LYS A 217 4.91 2.77 -6.99
N PRO A 218 4.34 3.91 -7.40
CA PRO A 218 2.94 3.97 -7.78
C PRO A 218 2.57 2.87 -8.78
N LEU A 219 1.39 2.28 -8.63
CA LEU A 219 0.86 1.39 -9.67
C LEU A 219 0.51 2.22 -10.91
N PRO A 220 0.62 1.64 -12.13
CA PRO A 220 0.10 2.29 -13.33
C PRO A 220 -1.36 2.67 -13.15
N ALA A 221 -1.76 3.82 -13.67
CA ALA A 221 -3.17 4.19 -13.74
C ALA A 221 -3.93 3.12 -14.56
N LYS A 222 -5.06 2.68 -14.04
CA LYS A 222 -5.96 1.76 -14.75
C LYS A 222 -6.72 2.49 -15.82
#